data_d391ab9ed2d3bd7e9a876a62a79a6458
#
_entry.id   d391ab9ed2d3bd7e9a876a62a79a6458
#
_cell.length_a   1.000
_cell.length_b   1.000
_cell.length_c   1.000
_cell.angle_alpha   90.00
_cell.angle_beta   90.00
_cell.angle_gamma   90.00
#
_symmetry.space_group_name_H-M   'P 1'
#
loop_
_entity.id
_entity.type
_entity.pdbx_description
1 polymer ?
#
loop_
_entity_poly.entity_id
_entity_poly.type
_entity_poly.pdbx_seq_one_letter_code
_entity_poly.pdbx_strand_id
1 'polypeptide(L)'
;MTEPADLPAKVDAVVIGSGALGAATAWHLLKAGLSVALVDKAELASQTSARAAGLSGQLRSNPVMTRIAAMSVGKIERFAAETGEPLVFHQPGSLKIARQDDHVQQLQAEVAQARTLGLDAALVSPYEAERLMPYLQTGGIRAVMHMRTDVYLEPA
;
A
#
# COMPACT_ATOMS: atom_id res chain seq x y z
N MET A 1 4.00 13.94 -30.89
CA MET A 1 2.63 13.47 -31.17
C MET A 1 2.77 11.98 -31.42
N THR A 2 2.38 11.15 -30.48
CA THR A 2 2.25 9.70 -30.69
C THR A 2 1.13 9.48 -31.69
N GLU A 3 1.36 8.66 -32.72
CA GLU A 3 0.30 8.24 -33.62
C GLU A 3 -0.89 7.68 -32.82
N PRO A 4 -2.13 7.95 -33.28
CA PRO A 4 -3.28 7.34 -32.64
C PRO A 4 -3.11 5.84 -32.69
N ALA A 5 -2.99 5.22 -31.51
CA ALA A 5 -2.99 3.76 -31.42
C ALA A 5 -4.26 3.26 -32.13
N ASP A 6 -4.11 2.25 -33.00
CA ASP A 6 -5.24 1.58 -33.63
C ASP A 6 -6.11 0.97 -32.51
N LEU A 7 -7.14 1.69 -32.10
CA LEU A 7 -8.04 1.23 -31.05
C LEU A 7 -8.90 0.09 -31.62
N PRO A 8 -9.02 -1.02 -30.91
CA PRO A 8 -9.86 -2.13 -31.35
C PRO A 8 -11.32 -1.65 -31.50
N ALA A 9 -11.98 -2.07 -32.56
CA ALA A 9 -13.38 -1.67 -32.84
C ALA A 9 -14.37 -2.20 -31.78
N LYS A 10 -13.98 -3.23 -31.02
CA LYS A 10 -14.80 -3.86 -29.97
C LYS A 10 -13.90 -4.46 -28.88
N VAL A 11 -14.25 -4.24 -27.64
CA VAL A 11 -13.67 -4.88 -26.44
C VAL A 11 -14.78 -5.23 -25.45
N ASP A 12 -14.49 -6.15 -24.53
CA ASP A 12 -15.44 -6.54 -23.49
C ASP A 12 -15.54 -5.48 -22.39
N ALA A 13 -14.45 -4.74 -22.14
CA ALA A 13 -14.43 -3.70 -21.13
C ALA A 13 -13.54 -2.51 -21.55
N VAL A 14 -13.96 -1.30 -21.18
CA VAL A 14 -13.14 -0.09 -21.27
C VAL A 14 -12.87 0.41 -19.87
N VAL A 15 -11.60 0.56 -19.52
CA VAL A 15 -11.16 1.16 -18.26
C VAL A 15 -10.70 2.59 -18.53
N ILE A 16 -11.31 3.56 -17.86
CA ILE A 16 -10.97 4.98 -18.01
C ILE A 16 -10.11 5.42 -16.82
N GLY A 17 -8.87 5.81 -17.09
CA GLY A 17 -7.86 6.20 -16.13
C GLY A 17 -6.79 5.13 -15.95
N SER A 18 -5.53 5.51 -16.14
CA SER A 18 -4.37 4.61 -16.12
C SER A 18 -3.53 4.74 -14.83
N GLY A 19 -4.09 5.33 -13.77
CA GLY A 19 -3.50 5.30 -12.44
C GLY A 19 -3.54 3.89 -11.82
N ALA A 20 -3.03 3.74 -10.59
CA ALA A 20 -2.91 2.45 -9.90
C ALA A 20 -4.21 1.62 -9.90
N LEU A 21 -5.37 2.25 -9.68
CA LEU A 21 -6.66 1.56 -9.70
C LEU A 21 -7.03 1.06 -11.09
N GLY A 22 -6.90 1.93 -12.11
CA GLY A 22 -7.27 1.55 -13.49
C GLY A 22 -6.35 0.49 -14.06
N ALA A 23 -5.05 0.64 -13.87
CA ALA A 23 -4.07 -0.36 -14.29
C ALA A 23 -4.33 -1.74 -13.62
N ALA A 24 -4.54 -1.75 -12.29
CA ALA A 24 -4.87 -2.98 -11.57
C ALA A 24 -6.20 -3.60 -12.05
N THR A 25 -7.21 -2.77 -12.32
CA THR A 25 -8.51 -3.23 -12.85
C THR A 25 -8.33 -3.86 -14.23
N ALA A 26 -7.66 -3.17 -15.15
CA ALA A 26 -7.39 -3.68 -16.48
C ALA A 26 -6.62 -5.00 -16.45
N TRP A 27 -5.56 -5.07 -15.61
CA TRP A 27 -4.80 -6.30 -15.41
C TRP A 27 -5.66 -7.47 -14.95
N HIS A 28 -6.52 -7.28 -13.97
CA HIS A 28 -7.38 -8.34 -13.46
C HIS A 28 -8.46 -8.78 -14.44
N LEU A 29 -9.01 -7.85 -15.23
CA LEU A 29 -9.95 -8.18 -16.31
C LEU A 29 -9.28 -9.01 -17.40
N LEU A 30 -8.06 -8.63 -17.81
CA LEU A 30 -7.26 -9.43 -18.76
C LEU A 30 -6.96 -10.83 -18.22
N LYS A 31 -6.59 -10.95 -16.92
CA LYS A 31 -6.41 -12.27 -16.28
C LYS A 31 -7.70 -13.11 -16.23
N ALA A 32 -8.85 -12.46 -16.22
CA ALA A 32 -10.15 -13.14 -16.31
C ALA A 32 -10.54 -13.52 -17.75
N GLY A 33 -9.68 -13.27 -18.74
CA GLY A 33 -9.88 -13.63 -20.15
C GLY A 33 -10.68 -12.60 -20.96
N LEU A 34 -10.92 -11.41 -20.42
CA LEU A 34 -11.63 -10.34 -21.11
C LEU A 34 -10.67 -9.52 -21.99
N SER A 35 -11.15 -9.05 -23.13
CA SER A 35 -10.47 -8.02 -23.92
C SER A 35 -10.71 -6.65 -23.32
N VAL A 36 -9.63 -5.85 -23.11
CA VAL A 36 -9.71 -4.59 -22.36
C VAL A 36 -9.02 -3.47 -23.13
N ALA A 37 -9.68 -2.32 -23.22
CA ALA A 37 -9.05 -1.07 -23.61
C ALA A 37 -8.84 -0.21 -22.34
N LEU A 38 -7.59 0.18 -22.10
CA LEU A 38 -7.24 1.14 -21.04
C LEU A 38 -6.98 2.50 -21.68
N VAL A 39 -7.77 3.50 -21.31
CA VAL A 39 -7.68 4.85 -21.87
C VAL A 39 -7.46 5.89 -20.77
N ASP A 40 -6.68 6.91 -21.07
CA ASP A 40 -6.43 8.03 -20.17
C ASP A 40 -6.42 9.35 -20.97
N LYS A 41 -6.72 10.45 -20.30
CA LYS A 41 -6.62 11.80 -20.87
C LYS A 41 -5.19 12.34 -20.90
N ALA A 42 -4.26 11.70 -20.24
CA ALA A 42 -2.87 12.10 -20.07
C ALA A 42 -1.95 10.87 -20.16
N GLU A 43 -0.66 11.05 -19.93
CA GLU A 43 0.30 9.95 -19.87
C GLU A 43 0.00 8.98 -18.74
N LEU A 44 0.45 7.74 -18.88
CA LEU A 44 0.25 6.68 -17.89
C LEU A 44 0.72 7.12 -16.51
N ALA A 45 -0.12 6.90 -15.51
CA ALA A 45 0.14 7.16 -14.09
C ALA A 45 0.57 8.60 -13.74
N SER A 46 0.49 9.56 -14.66
CA SER A 46 1.05 10.92 -14.54
C SER A 46 0.39 11.83 -13.50
N GLN A 47 -0.71 11.38 -12.89
CA GLN A 47 -1.46 12.19 -11.93
C GLN A 47 -1.16 11.76 -10.47
N THR A 48 -2.17 11.31 -9.74
CA THR A 48 -2.07 11.00 -8.30
C THR A 48 -1.07 9.88 -8.00
N SER A 49 -0.93 8.89 -8.88
CA SER A 49 -0.04 7.75 -8.65
C SER A 49 1.43 8.17 -8.58
N ALA A 50 1.90 9.01 -9.51
CA ALA A 50 3.27 9.54 -9.49
C ALA A 50 3.54 10.54 -8.35
N ARG A 51 2.49 11.03 -7.68
CA ARG A 51 2.59 11.99 -6.58
C ARG A 51 2.33 11.36 -5.22
N ALA A 52 2.16 10.03 -5.17
CA ALA A 52 1.93 9.31 -3.93
C ALA A 52 3.21 9.26 -3.08
N ALA A 53 3.06 9.21 -1.75
CA ALA A 53 4.19 9.06 -0.84
C ALA A 53 4.79 7.64 -0.85
N GLY A 54 4.16 6.69 -1.53
CA GLY A 54 4.63 5.31 -1.65
C GLY A 54 4.37 4.42 -0.43
N LEU A 55 3.97 4.97 0.71
CA LEU A 55 3.72 4.19 1.92
C LEU A 55 2.42 3.38 1.80
N SER A 56 2.52 2.07 1.97
CA SER A 56 1.40 1.13 1.97
C SER A 56 1.28 0.46 3.33
N GLY A 57 0.59 1.15 4.25
CA GLY A 57 0.25 0.61 5.57
C GLY A 57 -0.97 -0.32 5.48
N GLN A 58 -1.02 -1.33 6.33
CA GLN A 58 -2.07 -2.37 6.30
C GLN A 58 -3.22 -2.10 7.26
N LEU A 59 -2.94 -1.69 8.50
CA LEU A 59 -3.97 -1.49 9.50
C LEU A 59 -4.85 -0.26 9.18
N ARG A 60 -6.16 -0.47 9.22
CA ARG A 60 -7.20 0.55 9.05
C ARG A 60 -8.20 0.45 10.20
N SER A 61 -8.99 1.49 10.42
CA SER A 61 -10.07 1.50 11.43
C SER A 61 -11.16 0.46 11.17
N ASN A 62 -11.32 0.03 9.93
CA ASN A 62 -12.32 -0.93 9.50
C ASN A 62 -11.65 -2.27 9.12
N PRO A 63 -12.09 -3.43 9.68
CA PRO A 63 -11.52 -4.74 9.38
C PRO A 63 -11.54 -5.12 7.89
N VAL A 64 -12.58 -4.74 7.14
CA VAL A 64 -12.68 -5.02 5.71
C VAL A 64 -11.59 -4.25 4.95
N MET A 65 -11.42 -2.96 5.27
CA MET A 65 -10.36 -2.14 4.66
C MET A 65 -8.95 -2.62 5.06
N THR A 66 -8.78 -3.14 6.27
CA THR A 66 -7.51 -3.76 6.69
C THR A 66 -7.21 -5.01 5.85
N ARG A 67 -8.20 -5.87 5.60
CA ARG A 67 -8.02 -7.04 4.73
C ARG A 67 -7.67 -6.65 3.29
N ILE A 68 -8.33 -5.63 2.74
CA ILE A 68 -8.03 -5.12 1.39
C ILE A 68 -6.59 -4.57 1.34
N ALA A 69 -6.17 -3.82 2.36
CA ALA A 69 -4.82 -3.27 2.43
C ALA A 69 -3.76 -4.39 2.57
N ALA A 70 -4.02 -5.40 3.40
CA ALA A 70 -3.14 -6.57 3.53
C ALA A 70 -3.04 -7.37 2.22
N MET A 71 -4.17 -7.57 1.51
CA MET A 71 -4.16 -8.18 0.17
C MET A 71 -3.33 -7.35 -0.82
N SER A 72 -3.39 -6.02 -0.73
CA SER A 72 -2.62 -5.13 -1.59
C SER A 72 -1.11 -5.26 -1.35
N VAL A 73 -0.68 -5.30 -0.07
CA VAL A 73 0.73 -5.55 0.27
C VAL A 73 1.18 -6.92 -0.23
N GLY A 74 0.40 -7.97 -0.02
CA GLY A 74 0.71 -9.30 -0.56
C GLY A 74 0.81 -9.34 -2.09
N LYS A 75 0.10 -8.47 -2.81
CA LYS A 75 0.28 -8.31 -4.28
C LYS A 75 1.57 -7.58 -4.64
N ILE A 76 1.95 -6.57 -3.86
CA ILE A 76 3.24 -5.87 -4.03
C ILE A 76 4.38 -6.88 -3.88
N GLU A 77 4.36 -7.70 -2.82
CA GLU A 77 5.38 -8.72 -2.56
C GLU A 77 5.50 -9.77 -3.69
N ARG A 78 4.39 -10.12 -4.32
CA ARG A 78 4.36 -11.10 -5.41
C ARG A 78 4.34 -10.47 -6.80
N PHE A 79 4.48 -9.16 -6.92
CA PHE A 79 4.31 -8.44 -8.19
C PHE A 79 5.18 -9.01 -9.30
N ALA A 80 6.48 -9.15 -9.06
CA ALA A 80 7.39 -9.67 -10.07
C ALA A 80 7.04 -11.12 -10.48
N ALA A 81 6.65 -11.95 -9.52
CA ALA A 81 6.24 -13.33 -9.82
C ALA A 81 4.92 -13.40 -10.60
N GLU A 82 4.00 -12.46 -10.37
CA GLU A 82 2.70 -12.44 -11.04
C GLU A 82 2.72 -11.78 -12.43
N THR A 83 3.62 -10.80 -12.64
CA THR A 83 3.64 -9.97 -13.86
C THR A 83 4.84 -10.25 -14.76
N GLY A 84 5.92 -10.79 -14.22
CA GLY A 84 7.22 -10.88 -14.91
C GLY A 84 8.03 -9.59 -14.88
N GLU A 85 7.48 -8.49 -14.34
CA GLU A 85 8.11 -7.18 -14.29
C GLU A 85 8.69 -6.89 -12.90
N PRO A 86 9.87 -6.28 -12.79
CA PRO A 86 10.45 -5.92 -11.49
C PRO A 86 9.65 -4.82 -10.80
N LEU A 87 9.53 -4.91 -9.48
CA LEU A 87 9.00 -3.85 -8.65
C LEU A 87 9.96 -3.65 -7.47
N VAL A 88 10.51 -2.45 -7.34
CA VAL A 88 11.33 -2.09 -6.19
C VAL A 88 10.41 -1.66 -5.05
N PHE A 89 10.43 -2.40 -3.96
CA PHE A 89 9.75 -2.05 -2.72
C PHE A 89 10.63 -2.37 -1.52
N HIS A 90 10.39 -1.67 -0.42
CA HIS A 90 11.08 -1.86 0.83
C HIS A 90 10.06 -2.22 1.91
N GLN A 91 10.43 -3.09 2.84
CA GLN A 91 9.58 -3.50 3.96
C GLN A 91 10.21 -3.11 5.31
N PRO A 92 10.38 -1.80 5.58
CA PRO A 92 10.93 -1.34 6.85
C PRO A 92 9.93 -1.46 7.99
N GLY A 93 8.67 -1.72 7.68
CA GLY A 93 7.56 -1.56 8.60
C GLY A 93 7.17 -0.09 8.79
N SER A 94 6.29 0.16 9.76
CA SER A 94 5.90 1.51 10.16
C SER A 94 5.82 1.64 11.68
N LEU A 95 6.09 2.85 12.19
CA LEU A 95 5.98 3.18 13.59
C LEU A 95 4.84 4.18 13.82
N LYS A 96 3.95 3.88 14.76
CA LYS A 96 2.93 4.80 15.24
C LYS A 96 3.20 5.11 16.70
N ILE A 97 3.36 6.38 17.05
CA ILE A 97 3.78 6.81 18.38
C ILE A 97 2.61 7.39 19.18
N ALA A 98 2.60 7.16 20.49
CA ALA A 98 1.69 7.76 21.45
C ALA A 98 2.47 8.59 22.47
N ARG A 99 2.00 9.81 22.70
CA ARG A 99 2.56 10.76 23.69
C ARG A 99 1.59 11.05 24.83
N GLN A 100 0.35 10.59 24.75
CA GLN A 100 -0.72 10.79 25.72
C GLN A 100 -1.34 9.43 26.09
N ASP A 101 -1.95 9.32 27.27
CA ASP A 101 -2.44 8.05 27.79
C ASP A 101 -3.61 7.47 26.99
N ASP A 102 -4.49 8.32 26.49
CA ASP A 102 -5.58 7.91 25.61
C ASP A 102 -5.06 7.30 24.29
N HIS A 103 -4.01 7.89 23.71
CA HIS A 103 -3.35 7.34 22.53
C HIS A 103 -2.62 6.02 22.83
N VAL A 104 -2.08 5.84 24.03
CA VAL A 104 -1.50 4.55 24.45
C VAL A 104 -2.56 3.46 24.45
N GLN A 105 -3.73 3.72 25.04
CA GLN A 105 -4.85 2.78 25.03
C GLN A 105 -5.33 2.48 23.62
N GLN A 106 -5.39 3.49 22.77
CA GLN A 106 -5.71 3.31 21.34
C GLN A 106 -4.70 2.39 20.64
N LEU A 107 -3.39 2.60 20.82
CA LEU A 107 -2.37 1.73 20.22
C LEU A 107 -2.46 0.29 20.72
N GLN A 108 -2.78 0.09 21.99
CA GLN A 108 -3.01 -1.26 22.54
C GLN A 108 -4.19 -1.97 21.84
N ALA A 109 -5.29 -1.27 21.65
CA ALA A 109 -6.46 -1.79 20.94
C ALA A 109 -6.13 -2.06 19.45
N GLU A 110 -5.40 -1.17 18.79
CA GLU A 110 -4.97 -1.33 17.41
C GLU A 110 -4.04 -2.54 17.22
N VAL A 111 -3.10 -2.79 18.12
CA VAL A 111 -2.26 -3.99 18.11
C VAL A 111 -3.10 -5.25 18.29
N ALA A 112 -4.06 -5.25 19.22
CA ALA A 112 -4.96 -6.38 19.41
C ALA A 112 -5.79 -6.65 18.13
N GLN A 113 -6.37 -5.61 17.53
CA GLN A 113 -7.10 -5.70 16.27
C GLN A 113 -6.21 -6.24 15.13
N ALA A 114 -5.00 -5.70 14.97
CA ALA A 114 -4.07 -6.13 13.95
C ALA A 114 -3.78 -7.63 14.05
N ARG A 115 -3.49 -8.11 15.26
CA ARG A 115 -3.21 -9.53 15.53
C ARG A 115 -4.41 -10.44 15.23
N THR A 116 -5.63 -10.04 15.56
CA THR A 116 -6.83 -10.82 15.21
C THR A 116 -7.06 -10.92 13.70
N LEU A 117 -6.51 -9.98 12.93
CA LEU A 117 -6.55 -9.97 11.46
C LEU A 117 -5.31 -10.60 10.82
N GLY A 118 -4.42 -11.22 11.62
CA GLY A 118 -3.23 -11.92 11.15
C GLY A 118 -2.06 -11.00 10.76
N LEU A 119 -2.09 -9.72 11.18
CA LEU A 119 -1.01 -8.78 10.92
C LEU A 119 0.07 -8.85 12.01
N ASP A 120 1.33 -8.71 11.62
CA ASP A 120 2.47 -8.67 12.55
C ASP A 120 2.63 -7.27 13.16
N ALA A 121 1.89 -7.04 14.25
CA ALA A 121 1.92 -5.82 15.04
C ALA A 121 2.39 -6.07 16.47
N ALA A 122 3.22 -5.18 17.00
CA ALA A 122 3.65 -5.22 18.38
C ALA A 122 3.77 -3.83 18.99
N LEU A 123 3.56 -3.74 20.31
CA LEU A 123 4.07 -2.60 21.05
C LEU A 123 5.56 -2.82 21.26
N VAL A 124 6.34 -1.79 21.03
CA VAL A 124 7.78 -1.74 21.27
C VAL A 124 8.12 -0.57 22.18
N SER A 125 9.25 -0.70 22.90
CA SER A 125 9.73 0.39 23.73
C SER A 125 10.22 1.57 22.88
N PRO A 126 10.27 2.80 23.43
CA PRO A 126 10.89 3.93 22.74
C PRO A 126 12.34 3.68 22.34
N TYR A 127 13.09 2.91 23.13
CA TYR A 127 14.46 2.51 22.83
C TYR A 127 14.54 1.56 21.60
N GLU A 128 13.64 0.59 21.50
CA GLU A 128 13.57 -0.27 20.31
C GLU A 128 13.14 0.51 19.08
N ALA A 129 12.22 1.46 19.22
CA ALA A 129 11.79 2.33 18.14
C ALA A 129 12.93 3.23 17.62
N GLU A 130 13.79 3.75 18.52
CA GLU A 130 14.98 4.52 18.15
C GLU A 130 15.99 3.66 17.35
N ARG A 131 16.13 2.39 17.68
CA ARG A 131 16.98 1.47 16.88
C ARG A 131 16.43 1.21 15.49
N LEU A 132 15.11 1.19 15.33
CA LEU A 132 14.43 1.03 14.04
C LEU A 132 14.46 2.33 13.21
N MET A 133 14.44 3.47 13.89
CA MET A 133 14.45 4.80 13.29
C MET A 133 15.40 5.73 14.09
N PRO A 134 16.69 5.76 13.73
CA PRO A 134 17.71 6.49 14.50
C PRO A 134 17.49 8.01 14.64
N TYR A 135 16.65 8.58 13.80
CA TYR A 135 16.29 10.01 13.87
C TYR A 135 15.09 10.29 14.78
N LEU A 136 14.49 9.24 15.37
CA LEU A 136 13.33 9.39 16.24
C LEU A 136 13.73 10.02 17.59
N GLN A 137 13.18 11.19 17.87
CA GLN A 137 13.32 11.78 19.20
C GLN A 137 12.33 11.12 20.15
N THR A 138 12.83 10.32 21.07
CA THR A 138 12.02 9.49 21.98
C THR A 138 11.48 10.24 23.20
N GLY A 139 11.95 11.48 23.46
CA GLY A 139 11.48 12.30 24.56
C GLY A 139 9.95 12.48 24.56
N GLY A 140 9.29 12.10 25.66
CA GLY A 140 7.84 12.17 25.83
C GLY A 140 7.03 11.10 25.06
N ILE A 141 7.67 10.14 24.41
CA ILE A 141 6.98 8.97 23.84
C ILE A 141 6.67 7.99 24.96
N ARG A 142 5.41 7.58 25.06
CA ARG A 142 4.90 6.64 26.07
C ARG A 142 4.73 5.22 25.53
N ALA A 143 4.35 5.10 24.27
CA ALA A 143 4.23 3.81 23.57
C ALA A 143 4.49 3.97 22.08
N VAL A 144 4.96 2.91 21.46
CA VAL A 144 5.14 2.82 20.02
C VAL A 144 4.55 1.50 19.54
N MET A 145 3.71 1.55 18.50
CA MET A 145 3.30 0.39 17.74
C MET A 145 4.22 0.23 16.53
N HIS A 146 4.75 -0.95 16.34
CA HIS A 146 5.49 -1.35 15.15
C HIS A 146 4.66 -2.32 14.33
N MET A 147 4.35 -1.93 13.08
CA MET A 147 3.76 -2.79 12.05
C MET A 147 4.89 -3.27 11.15
N ARG A 148 5.35 -4.52 11.33
CA ARG A 148 6.58 -5.01 10.68
C ARG A 148 6.45 -5.23 9.19
N THR A 149 5.23 -5.46 8.71
CA THR A 149 4.95 -5.84 7.31
C THR A 149 4.47 -4.70 6.44
N ASP A 150 4.40 -3.47 6.96
CA ASP A 150 4.10 -2.31 6.13
C ASP A 150 5.25 -2.05 5.14
N VAL A 151 4.89 -1.67 3.92
CA VAL A 151 5.84 -1.50 2.82
C VAL A 151 5.89 -0.05 2.33
N TYR A 152 7.01 0.28 1.72
CA TYR A 152 7.24 1.52 1.01
C TYR A 152 7.66 1.20 -0.43
N LEU A 153 7.05 1.90 -1.39
CA LEU A 153 7.43 1.88 -2.80
C LEU A 153 8.02 3.23 -3.17
N GLU A 154 9.02 3.23 -4.03
CA GLU A 154 9.51 4.47 -4.62
C GLU A 154 8.54 4.89 -5.73
N PRO A 155 7.88 6.06 -5.61
CA PRO A 155 7.06 6.60 -6.68
C PRO A 155 7.94 6.91 -7.89
N ALA A 156 7.43 6.67 -9.09
CA ALA A 156 8.15 6.94 -10.35
C ALA A 156 8.24 8.45 -10.63
#